data_c3bce4b074aa65ebccb0909bc7ca3778
#
_entry.id   c3bce4b074aa65ebccb0909bc7ca3778
#
_cell.length_a   1.000
_cell.length_b   1.000
_cell.length_c   1.000
_cell.angle_alpha   90.00
_cell.angle_beta   90.00
_cell.angle_gamma   90.00
#
_symmetry.space_group_name_H-M   'P 1'
#
loop_
_entity.id
_entity.type
_entity.pdbx_description
1 polymer ?
#
loop_
_entity_poly.entity_id
_entity_poly.type
_entity_poly.pdbx_seq_one_letter_code
_entity_poly.pdbx_strand_id
1 'polypeptide(L)'
;MKTKYIFLCCLLFTFNAVTAQKVITGAEQMDHLLPILKGKRVALVVNQTSRVGETHLLDTLLAAHIQIKKVFAPEHGFRGDADAGETIKNGKDTRTGVPILSLYGKNKKPAAAQLQDIDLIVF
;
A
#
# COMPACT_ATOMS: atom_id res chain seq x y z
N MET A 1 -19.25 -19.48 54.92
CA MET A 1 -18.73 -20.02 53.64
C MET A 1 -19.12 -19.23 52.36
N LYS A 2 -20.14 -18.40 52.37
CA LYS A 2 -20.62 -17.66 51.16
C LYS A 2 -19.79 -16.43 50.80
N THR A 3 -19.07 -15.82 51.74
CA THR A 3 -18.28 -14.58 51.51
C THR A 3 -16.98 -14.81 50.75
N LYS A 4 -16.37 -16.01 50.83
CA LYS A 4 -15.12 -16.35 50.15
C LYS A 4 -15.26 -16.44 48.60
N TYR A 5 -16.45 -16.83 48.14
CA TYR A 5 -16.71 -16.96 46.70
C TYR A 5 -17.00 -15.62 46.02
N ILE A 6 -17.53 -14.64 46.75
CA ILE A 6 -17.78 -13.29 46.24
C ILE A 6 -16.45 -12.59 45.95
N PHE A 7 -15.43 -12.78 46.81
CA PHE A 7 -14.10 -12.21 46.60
C PHE A 7 -13.37 -12.83 45.39
N LEU A 8 -13.55 -14.15 45.20
CA LEU A 8 -13.00 -14.85 44.05
C LEU A 8 -13.62 -14.42 42.70
N CYS A 9 -14.93 -14.19 42.69
CA CYS A 9 -15.65 -13.66 41.51
C CYS A 9 -15.26 -12.22 41.18
N CYS A 10 -15.00 -11.36 42.15
CA CYS A 10 -14.53 -9.99 41.89
C CYS A 10 -13.10 -9.95 41.31
N LEU A 11 -12.24 -10.92 41.65
CA LEU A 11 -10.87 -11.00 41.14
C LEU A 11 -10.81 -11.46 39.69
N LEU A 12 -11.84 -12.16 39.19
CA LEU A 12 -11.91 -12.63 37.79
C LEU A 12 -12.46 -11.55 36.84
N PHE A 13 -12.98 -10.43 37.32
CA PHE A 13 -13.55 -9.35 36.51
C PHE A 13 -12.60 -8.17 36.25
N THR A 14 -11.32 -8.24 36.67
CA THR A 14 -10.32 -7.30 36.17
C THR A 14 -9.88 -7.71 34.78
N PHE A 15 -10.81 -7.73 33.83
CA PHE A 15 -10.49 -7.76 32.42
C PHE A 15 -9.77 -6.46 32.08
N ASN A 16 -8.46 -6.51 32.01
CA ASN A 16 -7.71 -5.48 31.34
C ASN A 16 -8.20 -5.44 29.90
N ALA A 17 -8.98 -4.42 29.55
CA ALA A 17 -9.33 -4.13 28.17
C ALA A 17 -8.03 -3.79 27.45
N VAL A 18 -7.41 -4.79 26.83
CA VAL A 18 -6.27 -4.57 25.93
C VAL A 18 -6.83 -3.89 24.69
N THR A 19 -6.72 -2.57 24.63
CA THR A 19 -7.01 -1.83 23.41
C THR A 19 -5.87 -2.08 22.44
N ALA A 20 -6.15 -2.81 21.36
CA ALA A 20 -5.19 -2.95 20.28
C ALA A 20 -4.95 -1.57 19.65
N GLN A 21 -3.70 -1.13 19.64
CA GLN A 21 -3.33 0.13 18.97
C GLN A 21 -3.46 -0.08 17.46
N LYS A 22 -4.22 0.80 16.78
CA LYS A 22 -4.31 0.79 15.32
C LYS A 22 -2.92 1.08 14.74
N VAL A 23 -2.38 0.15 13.96
CA VAL A 23 -1.16 0.39 13.19
C VAL A 23 -1.48 1.33 12.03
N ILE A 24 -0.76 2.44 11.95
CA ILE A 24 -0.84 3.38 10.82
C ILE A 24 0.30 3.05 9.87
N THR A 25 -0.03 2.66 8.64
CA THR A 25 0.97 2.33 7.62
C THR A 25 1.66 3.59 7.10
N GLY A 26 2.84 3.45 6.48
CA GLY A 26 3.52 4.58 5.83
C GLY A 26 2.65 5.23 4.75
N ALA A 27 1.88 4.44 4.02
CA ALA A 27 0.94 4.95 3.01
C ALA A 27 -0.21 5.78 3.61
N GLU A 28 -0.64 5.50 4.84
CA GLU A 28 -1.67 6.28 5.54
C GLU A 28 -1.15 7.61 6.12
N GLN A 29 0.18 7.80 6.20
CA GLN A 29 0.79 9.03 6.69
C GLN A 29 0.88 10.10 5.59
N MET A 30 -0.25 10.43 4.99
CA MET A 30 -0.34 11.34 3.84
C MET A 30 0.20 12.74 4.13
N ASP A 31 0.04 13.24 5.35
CA ASP A 31 0.55 14.58 5.76
C ASP A 31 2.09 14.65 5.68
N HIS A 32 2.77 13.54 5.89
CA HIS A 32 4.22 13.44 5.73
C HIS A 32 4.62 13.11 4.30
N LEU A 33 3.85 12.29 3.61
CA LEU A 33 4.17 11.80 2.28
C LEU A 33 3.98 12.87 1.19
N LEU A 34 2.84 13.56 1.19
CA LEU A 34 2.49 14.53 0.14
C LEU A 34 3.51 15.66 -0.06
N PRO A 35 4.07 16.30 1.00
CA PRO A 35 5.08 17.33 0.83
C PRO A 35 6.35 16.83 0.13
N ILE A 36 6.73 15.57 0.35
CA ILE A 36 7.90 14.94 -0.28
C ILE A 36 7.67 14.69 -1.77
N LEU A 37 6.44 14.33 -2.14
CA LEU A 37 6.07 13.95 -3.51
C LEU A 37 5.71 15.15 -4.40
N LYS A 38 5.30 16.27 -3.80
CA LYS A 38 4.83 17.46 -4.53
C LYS A 38 5.90 17.99 -5.49
N GLY A 39 5.52 18.19 -6.76
CA GLY A 39 6.39 18.68 -7.81
C GLY A 39 7.42 17.67 -8.32
N LYS A 40 7.37 16.40 -7.87
CA LYS A 40 8.24 15.32 -8.33
C LYS A 40 7.53 14.46 -9.38
N ARG A 41 8.33 13.90 -10.30
CA ARG A 41 7.89 12.85 -11.23
C ARG A 41 8.05 11.52 -10.50
N VAL A 42 6.93 10.95 -10.05
CA VAL A 42 6.92 9.81 -9.14
C VAL A 42 6.64 8.51 -9.91
N ALA A 43 7.36 7.45 -9.57
CA ALA A 43 6.98 6.08 -9.88
C ALA A 43 6.56 5.35 -8.59
N LEU A 44 5.66 4.40 -8.73
CA LEU A 44 5.22 3.55 -7.62
C LEU A 44 5.67 2.12 -7.85
N VAL A 45 6.12 1.43 -6.79
CA VAL A 45 6.27 -0.02 -6.78
C VAL A 45 5.19 -0.55 -5.85
N VAL A 46 4.08 -0.97 -6.40
CA VAL A 46 2.84 -1.25 -5.64
C VAL A 46 2.08 -2.44 -6.21
N ASN A 47 1.27 -3.05 -5.39
CA ASN A 47 0.33 -4.12 -5.72
C ASN A 47 -1.06 -3.83 -5.14
N GLN A 48 -1.98 -4.80 -5.18
CA GLN A 48 -3.35 -4.66 -4.69
C GLN A 48 -3.47 -4.33 -3.20
N THR A 49 -2.43 -4.61 -2.39
CA THR A 49 -2.44 -4.34 -0.95
C THR A 49 -1.94 -2.95 -0.60
N SER A 50 -1.39 -2.20 -1.56
CA SER A 50 -0.91 -0.83 -1.37
C SER A 50 -2.09 0.15 -1.29
N ARG A 51 -2.62 0.34 -0.09
CA ARG A 51 -3.89 1.06 0.14
C ARG A 51 -3.74 2.13 1.21
N VAL A 52 -4.59 3.14 1.10
CA VAL A 52 -4.87 4.16 2.13
C VAL A 52 -6.34 3.99 2.51
N GLY A 53 -6.59 3.38 3.65
CA GLY A 53 -7.92 2.89 3.99
C GLY A 53 -8.43 1.91 2.92
N GLU A 54 -9.61 2.19 2.34
CA GLU A 54 -10.21 1.37 1.30
C GLU A 54 -9.77 1.74 -0.14
N THR A 55 -8.99 2.81 -0.30
CA THR A 55 -8.60 3.32 -1.63
C THR A 55 -7.17 2.88 -1.97
N HIS A 56 -6.93 2.48 -3.23
CA HIS A 56 -5.58 2.14 -3.68
C HIS A 56 -4.67 3.39 -3.65
N LEU A 57 -3.40 3.22 -3.24
CA LEU A 57 -2.45 4.33 -3.10
C LEU A 57 -2.30 5.17 -4.38
N LEU A 58 -2.28 4.54 -5.56
CA LEU A 58 -2.25 5.27 -6.83
C LEU A 58 -3.43 6.25 -6.95
N ASP A 59 -4.64 5.78 -6.67
CA ASP A 59 -5.85 6.59 -6.81
C ASP A 59 -5.83 7.75 -5.80
N THR A 60 -5.38 7.50 -4.56
CA THR A 60 -5.23 8.53 -3.53
C THR A 60 -4.22 9.60 -3.93
N LEU A 61 -3.04 9.19 -4.45
CA LEU A 61 -2.00 10.15 -4.86
C LEU A 61 -2.42 10.96 -6.10
N LEU A 62 -3.11 10.36 -7.06
CA LEU A 62 -3.66 11.09 -8.21
C LEU A 62 -4.73 12.10 -7.80
N ALA A 63 -5.61 11.74 -6.85
CA ALA A 63 -6.60 12.67 -6.28
C ALA A 63 -5.93 13.84 -5.55
N ALA A 64 -4.74 13.63 -4.97
CA ALA A 64 -3.91 14.66 -4.36
C ALA A 64 -3.03 15.42 -5.37
N HIS A 65 -3.28 15.26 -6.68
CA HIS A 65 -2.54 15.92 -7.78
C HIS A 65 -1.03 15.61 -7.81
N ILE A 66 -0.62 14.46 -7.31
CA ILE A 66 0.77 14.00 -7.45
C ILE A 66 1.00 13.47 -8.87
N GLN A 67 2.10 13.86 -9.49
CA GLN A 67 2.47 13.46 -10.85
C GLN A 67 3.01 12.02 -10.87
N ILE A 68 2.14 11.04 -11.05
CA ILE A 68 2.53 9.64 -11.19
C ILE A 68 2.84 9.35 -12.66
N LYS A 69 4.08 8.99 -12.97
CA LYS A 69 4.56 8.70 -14.32
C LYS A 69 4.32 7.25 -14.73
N LYS A 70 4.49 6.32 -13.79
CA LYS A 70 4.32 4.89 -14.03
C LYS A 70 4.21 4.11 -12.72
N VAL A 71 3.69 2.90 -12.85
CA VAL A 71 3.65 1.89 -11.79
C VAL A 71 4.55 0.73 -12.21
N PHE A 72 5.38 0.26 -11.31
CA PHE A 72 6.08 -1.01 -11.39
C PHE A 72 5.28 -2.03 -10.58
N ALA A 73 4.74 -3.03 -11.26
CA ALA A 73 3.90 -4.06 -10.64
C ALA A 73 4.75 -5.32 -10.35
N PRO A 74 4.96 -5.68 -9.08
CA PRO A 74 5.57 -6.95 -8.71
C PRO A 74 4.59 -8.10 -8.91
N GLU A 75 4.87 -9.26 -8.32
CA GLU A 75 4.01 -10.44 -8.34
C GLU A 75 2.55 -10.13 -7.93
N HIS A 76 1.59 -10.89 -8.45
CA HIS A 76 0.13 -10.75 -8.28
C HIS A 76 -0.54 -9.56 -8.96
N GLY A 77 0.19 -8.80 -9.77
CA GLY A 77 -0.36 -7.66 -10.51
C GLY A 77 -0.60 -6.43 -9.67
N PHE A 78 -0.98 -5.37 -10.38
CA PHE A 78 -1.14 -4.06 -9.76
C PHE A 78 -2.44 -3.93 -8.94
N ARG A 79 -3.58 -4.42 -9.46
CA ARG A 79 -4.88 -4.35 -8.77
C ARG A 79 -5.40 -5.70 -8.26
N GLY A 80 -4.60 -6.76 -8.36
CA GLY A 80 -5.01 -8.11 -7.96
C GLY A 80 -5.83 -8.83 -9.03
N ASP A 81 -5.75 -8.38 -10.27
CA ASP A 81 -6.48 -8.95 -11.39
C ASP A 81 -5.78 -10.18 -12.01
N ALA A 82 -4.59 -10.51 -11.51
CA ALA A 82 -3.80 -11.65 -11.97
C ALA A 82 -3.85 -12.81 -10.97
N ASP A 83 -4.10 -14.02 -11.48
CA ASP A 83 -4.05 -15.24 -10.68
C ASP A 83 -2.62 -15.57 -10.21
N ALA A 84 -2.51 -16.42 -9.18
CA ALA A 84 -1.22 -16.86 -8.67
C ALA A 84 -0.40 -17.54 -9.78
N GLY A 85 0.78 -16.98 -10.08
CA GLY A 85 1.65 -17.48 -11.16
C GLY A 85 1.34 -16.96 -12.56
N GLU A 86 0.29 -16.13 -12.72
CA GLU A 86 0.02 -15.48 -14.01
C GLU A 86 1.09 -14.44 -14.36
N THR A 87 1.45 -14.41 -15.65
CA THR A 87 2.44 -13.44 -16.14
C THR A 87 1.83 -12.05 -16.22
N ILE A 88 2.30 -11.14 -15.39
CA ILE A 88 1.92 -9.72 -15.41
C ILE A 88 2.56 -9.08 -16.65
N LYS A 89 1.73 -8.59 -17.57
CA LYS A 89 2.18 -7.92 -18.79
C LYS A 89 2.30 -6.41 -18.55
N ASN A 90 3.20 -5.79 -19.32
CA ASN A 90 3.20 -4.33 -19.42
C ASN A 90 1.89 -3.84 -20.05
N GLY A 91 1.39 -2.71 -19.58
CA GLY A 91 0.12 -2.16 -20.04
C GLY A 91 -0.16 -0.77 -19.48
N LYS A 92 -1.42 -0.45 -19.37
CA LYS A 92 -1.93 0.76 -18.70
C LYS A 92 -3.03 0.37 -17.73
N ASP A 93 -3.06 1.04 -16.60
CA ASP A 93 -4.19 0.93 -15.68
C ASP A 93 -5.49 1.42 -16.38
N THR A 94 -6.49 0.58 -16.44
CA THR A 94 -7.74 0.86 -17.15
C THR A 94 -8.54 2.01 -16.53
N ARG A 95 -8.34 2.28 -15.23
CA ARG A 95 -9.06 3.34 -14.50
C ARG A 95 -8.39 4.70 -14.65
N THR A 96 -7.07 4.75 -14.65
CA THR A 96 -6.30 6.00 -14.57
C THR A 96 -5.48 6.30 -15.82
N GLY A 97 -5.26 5.30 -16.69
CA GLY A 97 -4.41 5.40 -17.86
C GLY A 97 -2.90 5.38 -17.55
N VAL A 98 -2.51 5.29 -16.28
CA VAL A 98 -1.10 5.27 -15.87
C VAL A 98 -0.41 4.03 -16.42
N PRO A 99 0.79 4.14 -17.02
CA PRO A 99 1.56 3.00 -17.50
C PRO A 99 1.93 2.03 -16.38
N ILE A 100 1.74 0.73 -16.64
CA ILE A 100 2.14 -0.37 -15.75
C ILE A 100 3.27 -1.13 -16.39
N LEU A 101 4.38 -1.30 -15.67
CA LEU A 101 5.54 -2.07 -16.06
C LEU A 101 5.70 -3.25 -15.10
N SER A 102 5.74 -4.46 -15.66
CA SER A 102 5.88 -5.67 -14.87
C SER A 102 7.30 -5.83 -14.34
N LEU A 103 7.40 -6.12 -13.03
CA LEU A 103 8.64 -6.59 -12.39
C LEU A 103 8.58 -8.09 -12.07
N TYR A 104 7.71 -8.84 -12.77
CA TYR A 104 7.55 -10.28 -12.58
C TYR A 104 8.37 -11.10 -13.60
N GLY A 105 8.74 -12.31 -13.23
CA GLY A 105 9.47 -13.23 -14.11
C GLY A 105 10.94 -12.84 -14.30
N LYS A 106 11.35 -12.58 -15.52
CA LYS A 106 12.75 -12.26 -15.87
C LYS A 106 13.16 -10.82 -15.51
N ASN A 107 12.22 -9.89 -15.36
CA ASN A 107 12.43 -8.46 -15.16
C ASN A 107 12.20 -8.06 -13.70
N LYS A 108 12.98 -8.59 -12.77
CA LYS A 108 12.81 -8.34 -11.33
C LYS A 108 13.23 -6.95 -10.84
N LYS A 109 13.73 -6.11 -11.72
CA LYS A 109 14.13 -4.71 -11.43
C LYS A 109 13.86 -3.81 -12.62
N PRO A 110 13.58 -2.51 -12.44
CA PRO A 110 13.47 -1.56 -13.52
C PRO A 110 14.77 -1.44 -14.31
N ALA A 111 14.67 -1.33 -15.62
CA ALA A 111 15.80 -0.97 -16.47
C ALA A 111 16.13 0.53 -16.32
N ALA A 112 17.39 0.93 -16.54
CA ALA A 112 17.81 2.34 -16.43
C ALA A 112 16.97 3.28 -17.31
N ALA A 113 16.63 2.86 -18.54
CA ALA A 113 15.76 3.64 -19.43
C ALA A 113 14.36 3.89 -18.88
N GLN A 114 13.85 3.01 -18.01
CA GLN A 114 12.53 3.15 -17.38
C GLN A 114 12.56 4.15 -16.22
N LEU A 115 13.72 4.58 -15.76
CA LEU A 115 13.91 5.48 -14.61
C LEU A 115 14.31 6.90 -15.02
N GLN A 116 14.62 7.16 -16.29
CA GLN A 116 15.15 8.44 -16.76
C GLN A 116 14.22 9.65 -16.52
N ASP A 117 12.90 9.42 -16.49
CA ASP A 117 11.87 10.44 -16.27
C ASP A 117 11.30 10.43 -14.83
N ILE A 118 12.01 9.82 -13.90
CA ILE A 118 11.58 9.64 -12.50
C ILE A 118 12.52 10.39 -11.56
N ASP A 119 11.96 11.17 -10.68
CA ASP A 119 12.69 11.87 -9.60
C ASP A 119 12.65 11.11 -8.29
N LEU A 120 11.57 10.32 -8.06
CA LEU A 120 11.34 9.61 -6.81
C LEU A 120 10.54 8.32 -7.04
N ILE A 121 10.91 7.28 -6.31
CA ILE A 121 10.16 6.01 -6.28
C ILE A 121 9.60 5.82 -4.88
N VAL A 122 8.30 5.53 -4.80
CA VAL A 122 7.63 5.07 -3.58
C VAL A 122 7.51 3.55 -3.65
N PHE A 123 8.04 2.91 -2.61
CA PHE A 123 8.01 1.45 -2.45
C PHE A 123 7.25 1.08 -1.18
#